data_a76fb840073cc7891f4eff2d8592cea8
#
_entry.id   a76fb840073cc7891f4eff2d8592cea8
#
_cell.length_a   1.000
_cell.length_b   1.000
_cell.length_c   1.000
_cell.angle_alpha   90.00
_cell.angle_beta   90.00
_cell.angle_gamma   90.00
#
_symmetry.space_group_name_H-M   'P 1'
#
loop_
_entity.id
_entity.type
_entity.pdbx_description
1 polymer ?
#
loop_
_entity_poly.entity_id
_entity_poly.type
_entity_poly.pdbx_seq_one_letter_code
_entity_poly.pdbx_strand_id
1 'polypeptide(L)'
;KQYLDLLKHVMDNGVDRTERTWVGTRSVFWYQYRVNLNEWFPLLTTKKVFIKGVIHELLWFLTGDTNIRYLAQNGVKIWNEWCYQIYLEENNLLEKYPRYSEEWSIHMNEFVTKIIEDDDFAKKWWDLGPIYGKQWTAWEAKDGREINQIQIVLDMLQNDRNSRRIMVSGWNVGEIQWLIHSHHHAPPSCHSLFQ
;
A
#
# COMPACT_ATOMS: atom_id res chain seq x y z
N LYS A 1 12.90 0.87 -21.57
CA LYS A 1 13.96 -0.11 -21.82
C LYS A 1 14.33 -0.85 -20.55
N GLN A 2 14.84 -0.21 -19.50
CA GLN A 2 15.34 -0.86 -18.26
C GLN A 2 14.34 -1.85 -17.62
N TYR A 3 13.04 -1.50 -17.57
CA TYR A 3 12.00 -2.41 -17.08
C TYR A 3 11.86 -3.68 -17.94
N LEU A 4 11.90 -3.53 -19.27
CA LEU A 4 11.86 -4.69 -20.17
C LEU A 4 13.13 -5.55 -20.05
N ASP A 5 14.28 -4.91 -19.85
CA ASP A 5 15.54 -5.61 -19.58
C ASP A 5 15.47 -6.41 -18.26
N LEU A 6 14.84 -5.85 -17.21
CA LEU A 6 14.55 -6.57 -15.97
C LEU A 6 13.63 -7.77 -16.21
N LEU A 7 12.52 -7.58 -16.92
CA LEU A 7 11.59 -8.69 -17.23
C LEU A 7 12.32 -9.82 -17.98
N LYS A 8 13.11 -9.46 -18.99
CA LYS A 8 13.92 -10.43 -19.72
C LYS A 8 14.92 -11.14 -18.80
N HIS A 9 15.60 -10.41 -17.94
CA HIS A 9 16.54 -10.99 -16.97
C HIS A 9 15.85 -12.00 -16.04
N VAL A 10 14.66 -11.69 -15.53
CA VAL A 10 13.88 -12.63 -14.72
C VAL A 10 13.45 -13.85 -15.50
N MET A 11 13.04 -13.67 -16.76
CA MET A 11 12.66 -14.80 -17.62
C MET A 11 13.83 -15.74 -17.92
N ASP A 12 15.00 -15.18 -18.20
CA ASP A 12 16.18 -15.95 -18.61
C ASP A 12 16.89 -16.61 -17.41
N ASN A 13 16.93 -15.96 -16.26
CA ASN A 13 17.77 -16.33 -15.10
C ASN A 13 16.97 -16.62 -13.82
N GLY A 14 15.66 -16.44 -13.84
CA GLY A 14 14.82 -16.62 -12.65
C GLY A 14 14.66 -18.09 -12.27
N VAL A 15 14.46 -18.30 -10.98
CA VAL A 15 14.13 -19.60 -10.40
C VAL A 15 12.64 -19.63 -10.09
N ASP A 16 11.97 -20.69 -10.49
CA ASP A 16 10.57 -20.91 -10.18
C ASP A 16 10.40 -21.29 -8.69
N ARG A 17 9.46 -20.63 -8.04
CA ARG A 17 9.14 -20.85 -6.63
C ARG A 17 7.63 -20.98 -6.45
N THR A 18 7.23 -21.89 -5.58
CA THR A 18 5.88 -21.93 -5.06
C THR A 18 5.72 -20.84 -4.00
N GLU A 19 4.56 -20.23 -3.94
CA GLU A 19 4.22 -19.24 -2.92
C GLU A 19 2.80 -19.52 -2.39
N ARG A 20 2.35 -18.75 -1.38
CA ARG A 20 1.09 -19.00 -0.66
C ARG A 20 -0.18 -19.01 -1.52
N THR A 21 -0.16 -18.42 -2.71
CA THR A 21 -1.32 -18.38 -3.63
C THR A 21 -1.35 -19.56 -4.60
N TRP A 22 -0.32 -20.43 -4.61
CA TRP A 22 -0.18 -21.60 -5.47
C TRP A 22 -0.10 -21.29 -6.98
N VAL A 23 -0.03 -20.02 -7.35
CA VAL A 23 0.13 -19.60 -8.76
C VAL A 23 1.57 -19.84 -9.24
N GLY A 24 2.52 -19.78 -8.30
CA GLY A 24 3.94 -19.81 -8.58
C GLY A 24 4.51 -18.45 -8.99
N THR A 25 5.78 -18.26 -8.71
CA THR A 25 6.53 -17.06 -9.10
C THR A 25 7.86 -17.43 -9.70
N ARG A 26 8.29 -16.66 -10.71
CA ARG A 26 9.65 -16.72 -11.23
C ARG A 26 10.41 -15.50 -10.74
N SER A 27 11.52 -15.71 -10.03
CA SER A 27 12.21 -14.63 -9.34
C SER A 27 13.73 -14.73 -9.45
N VAL A 28 14.38 -13.59 -9.43
CA VAL A 28 15.82 -13.45 -9.20
C VAL A 28 16.04 -12.76 -7.85
N PHE A 29 17.16 -13.05 -7.20
CA PHE A 29 17.54 -12.33 -6.00
C PHE A 29 18.26 -11.06 -6.39
N TRP A 30 17.71 -9.90 -5.95
CA TRP A 30 18.28 -8.58 -6.14
C TRP A 30 18.48 -8.15 -7.61
N TYR A 31 17.91 -7.02 -7.96
CA TYR A 31 18.13 -6.35 -9.23
C TYR A 31 18.08 -4.83 -9.01
N GLN A 32 19.05 -4.10 -9.57
CA GLN A 32 19.08 -2.66 -9.51
C GLN A 32 18.95 -2.07 -10.91
N TYR A 33 18.06 -1.09 -11.06
CA TYR A 33 18.06 -0.23 -12.24
C TYR A 33 18.03 1.24 -11.81
N ARG A 34 18.49 2.11 -12.68
CA ARG A 34 18.60 3.55 -12.41
C ARG A 34 17.87 4.33 -13.48
N VAL A 35 17.17 5.39 -13.05
CA VAL A 35 16.43 6.30 -13.92
C VAL A 35 16.93 7.71 -13.67
N ASN A 36 17.24 8.44 -14.74
CA ASN A 36 17.59 9.85 -14.66
C ASN A 36 16.29 10.69 -14.70
N LEU A 37 15.87 11.19 -13.54
CA LEU A 37 14.64 11.98 -13.42
C LEU A 37 14.71 13.35 -14.11
N ASN A 38 15.91 13.82 -14.47
CA ASN A 38 16.06 15.03 -15.29
C ASN A 38 15.68 14.82 -16.75
N GLU A 39 15.65 13.58 -17.23
CA GLU A 39 15.28 13.26 -18.60
C GLU A 39 13.78 12.94 -18.73
N TRP A 40 13.23 12.17 -17.80
CA TRP A 40 11.83 11.76 -17.83
C TRP A 40 11.36 11.13 -16.51
N PHE A 41 10.06 11.17 -16.29
CA PHE A 41 9.43 10.42 -15.18
C PHE A 41 9.27 8.93 -15.57
N PRO A 42 9.68 7.96 -14.74
CA PRO A 42 9.72 6.54 -15.09
C PRO A 42 8.35 5.85 -15.07
N LEU A 43 7.35 6.46 -15.69
CA LEU A 43 6.04 5.83 -15.83
C LEU A 43 6.11 4.68 -16.84
N LEU A 44 5.74 3.48 -16.39
CA LEU A 44 5.69 2.32 -17.25
C LEU A 44 4.55 2.44 -18.27
N THR A 45 4.86 2.20 -19.54
CA THR A 45 3.92 2.28 -20.68
C THR A 45 3.57 0.91 -21.28
N THR A 46 4.04 -0.16 -20.66
CA THR A 46 3.74 -1.56 -21.08
C THR A 46 2.28 -1.95 -20.83
N LYS A 47 1.59 -1.18 -19.99
CA LYS A 47 0.13 -1.23 -19.83
C LYS A 47 -0.38 0.17 -19.50
N LYS A 48 -1.68 0.40 -19.63
CA LYS A 48 -2.30 1.66 -19.20
C LYS A 48 -2.28 1.76 -17.67
N VAL A 49 -1.55 2.75 -17.14
CA VAL A 49 -1.49 3.04 -15.70
C VAL A 49 -2.55 4.07 -15.33
N PHE A 50 -3.31 3.81 -14.29
CA PHE A 50 -4.26 4.77 -13.70
C PHE A 50 -3.52 5.77 -12.81
N ILE A 51 -2.79 6.70 -13.43
CA ILE A 51 -1.92 7.67 -12.74
C ILE A 51 -2.68 8.54 -11.72
N LYS A 52 -3.94 8.88 -11.98
CA LYS A 52 -4.77 9.60 -11.02
C LYS A 52 -4.89 8.83 -9.70
N GLY A 53 -5.08 7.51 -9.77
CA GLY A 53 -5.13 6.66 -8.57
C GLY A 53 -3.82 6.66 -7.79
N VAL A 54 -2.69 6.59 -8.49
CA VAL A 54 -1.35 6.64 -7.88
C VAL A 54 -1.13 7.96 -7.12
N ILE A 55 -1.55 9.09 -7.72
CA ILE A 55 -1.42 10.41 -7.10
C ILE A 55 -2.31 10.50 -5.84
N HIS A 56 -3.58 10.10 -5.91
CA HIS A 56 -4.47 10.12 -4.76
C HIS A 56 -3.98 9.21 -3.63
N GLU A 57 -3.48 8.03 -3.95
CA GLU A 57 -2.91 7.12 -2.96
C GLU A 57 -1.69 7.72 -2.27
N LEU A 58 -0.76 8.32 -3.03
CA LEU A 58 0.40 8.99 -2.44
C LEU A 58 0.01 10.16 -1.54
N LEU A 59 -0.91 11.02 -1.99
CA LEU A 59 -1.42 12.12 -1.17
C LEU A 59 -2.07 11.61 0.12
N TRP A 60 -2.85 10.54 0.04
CA TRP A 60 -3.46 9.91 1.18
C TRP A 60 -2.42 9.36 2.17
N PHE A 61 -1.36 8.70 1.72
CA PHE A 61 -0.26 8.30 2.60
C PHE A 61 0.41 9.50 3.29
N LEU A 62 0.62 10.59 2.55
CA LEU A 62 1.26 11.80 3.08
C LEU A 62 0.40 12.54 4.12
N THR A 63 -0.92 12.36 4.12
CA THR A 63 -1.80 12.89 5.18
C THR A 63 -1.77 12.05 6.45
N GLY A 64 -1.17 10.85 6.42
CA GLY A 64 -1.18 9.92 7.54
C GLY A 64 -2.50 9.19 7.74
N ASP A 65 -3.46 9.40 6.84
CA ASP A 65 -4.78 8.77 6.92
C ASP A 65 -4.68 7.29 6.59
N THR A 66 -5.45 6.46 7.28
CA THR A 66 -5.63 5.03 7.03
C THR A 66 -7.06 4.71 6.58
N ASN A 67 -7.91 5.74 6.46
CA ASN A 67 -9.30 5.64 6.03
C ASN A 67 -9.42 5.61 4.51
N ILE A 68 -9.99 4.54 3.97
CA ILE A 68 -10.17 4.38 2.51
C ILE A 68 -11.23 5.32 1.92
N ARG A 69 -12.00 6.05 2.72
CA ARG A 69 -13.10 6.89 2.24
C ARG A 69 -12.64 7.92 1.21
N TYR A 70 -11.55 8.62 1.49
CA TYR A 70 -10.97 9.58 0.55
C TYR A 70 -10.63 8.91 -0.79
N LEU A 71 -10.05 7.73 -0.76
CA LEU A 71 -9.71 6.97 -1.95
C LEU A 71 -10.97 6.55 -2.71
N ALA A 72 -11.98 6.02 -2.02
CA ALA A 72 -13.25 5.61 -2.59
C ALA A 72 -13.99 6.79 -3.27
N GLN A 73 -14.05 7.95 -2.61
CA GLN A 73 -14.62 9.20 -3.15
C GLN A 73 -13.91 9.67 -4.43
N ASN A 74 -12.62 9.36 -4.59
CA ASN A 74 -11.82 9.70 -5.76
C ASN A 74 -11.74 8.58 -6.81
N GLY A 75 -12.51 7.49 -6.61
CA GLY A 75 -12.58 6.35 -7.54
C GLY A 75 -11.36 5.45 -7.50
N VAL A 76 -10.56 5.49 -6.44
CA VAL A 76 -9.39 4.62 -6.21
C VAL A 76 -9.85 3.39 -5.44
N LYS A 77 -9.71 2.21 -6.04
CA LYS A 77 -10.30 0.96 -5.55
C LYS A 77 -9.29 -0.02 -4.93
N ILE A 78 -8.01 0.29 -4.95
CA ILE A 78 -6.91 -0.65 -4.67
C ILE A 78 -7.01 -1.25 -3.25
N TRP A 79 -7.54 -0.48 -2.29
CA TRP A 79 -7.65 -0.87 -0.88
C TRP A 79 -9.05 -1.35 -0.45
N ASN A 80 -10.06 -1.26 -1.33
CA ASN A 80 -11.45 -1.58 -0.97
C ASN A 80 -11.63 -3.01 -0.49
N GLU A 81 -10.96 -3.95 -1.16
CA GLU A 81 -11.09 -5.38 -0.87
C GLU A 81 -10.64 -5.73 0.55
N TRP A 82 -9.63 -5.06 1.08
CA TRP A 82 -9.11 -5.32 2.42
C TRP A 82 -10.12 -4.93 3.50
N CYS A 83 -10.66 -3.74 3.46
CA CYS A 83 -11.70 -3.31 4.39
C CYS A 83 -12.98 -4.15 4.24
N TYR A 84 -13.34 -4.49 3.01
CA TYR A 84 -14.50 -5.32 2.75
C TYR A 84 -14.33 -6.75 3.29
N GLN A 85 -13.15 -7.32 3.20
CA GLN A 85 -12.85 -8.63 3.76
C GLN A 85 -13.03 -8.64 5.29
N ILE A 86 -12.50 -7.63 5.99
CA ILE A 86 -12.69 -7.43 7.43
C ILE A 86 -14.19 -7.36 7.77
N TYR A 87 -14.94 -6.55 7.00
CA TYR A 87 -16.39 -6.41 7.18
C TYR A 87 -17.12 -7.75 7.04
N LEU A 88 -16.78 -8.57 6.05
CA LEU A 88 -17.39 -9.88 5.84
C LEU A 88 -17.08 -10.84 6.99
N GLU A 89 -15.85 -10.87 7.47
CA GLU A 89 -15.40 -11.73 8.56
C GLU A 89 -16.10 -11.38 9.87
N GLU A 90 -16.09 -10.11 10.27
CA GLU A 90 -16.71 -9.66 11.52
C GLU A 90 -18.25 -9.80 11.54
N ASN A 91 -18.88 -9.81 10.36
CA ASN A 91 -20.32 -10.01 10.26
C ASN A 91 -20.73 -11.45 9.90
N ASN A 92 -19.78 -12.41 9.86
CA ASN A 92 -20.01 -13.81 9.50
C ASN A 92 -20.67 -13.98 8.11
N LEU A 93 -20.21 -13.20 7.12
CA LEU A 93 -20.78 -13.15 5.77
C LEU A 93 -19.91 -13.85 4.71
N LEU A 94 -18.78 -14.44 5.06
CA LEU A 94 -17.85 -15.06 4.11
C LEU A 94 -18.49 -16.17 3.27
N GLU A 95 -19.29 -17.04 3.91
CA GLU A 95 -19.98 -18.12 3.20
C GLU A 95 -21.08 -17.59 2.27
N LYS A 96 -21.74 -16.51 2.67
CA LYS A 96 -22.81 -15.86 1.88
C LYS A 96 -22.27 -15.15 0.64
N TYR A 97 -21.09 -14.60 0.72
CA TYR A 97 -20.42 -13.88 -0.36
C TYR A 97 -19.04 -14.47 -0.66
N PRO A 98 -18.99 -15.63 -1.35
CA PRO A 98 -17.72 -16.28 -1.69
C PRO A 98 -16.85 -15.32 -2.54
N ARG A 99 -15.59 -15.20 -2.16
CA ARG A 99 -14.64 -14.26 -2.78
C ARG A 99 -14.62 -14.42 -4.31
N TYR A 100 -14.70 -13.30 -5.01
CA TYR A 100 -14.73 -13.19 -6.48
C TYR A 100 -16.00 -13.73 -7.15
N SER A 101 -17.05 -14.08 -6.42
CA SER A 101 -18.37 -14.34 -7.02
C SER A 101 -19.03 -13.04 -7.50
N GLU A 102 -20.09 -13.16 -8.26
CA GLU A 102 -20.90 -12.00 -8.71
C GLU A 102 -21.53 -11.30 -7.52
N GLU A 103 -22.12 -12.07 -6.61
CA GLU A 103 -22.73 -11.56 -5.36
C GLU A 103 -21.71 -10.83 -4.48
N TRP A 104 -20.50 -11.37 -4.37
CA TRP A 104 -19.39 -10.71 -3.68
C TRP A 104 -19.06 -9.34 -4.29
N SER A 105 -18.99 -9.28 -5.61
CA SER A 105 -18.67 -8.04 -6.33
C SER A 105 -19.78 -6.99 -6.19
N ILE A 106 -21.04 -7.39 -6.25
CA ILE A 106 -22.20 -6.50 -6.05
C ILE A 106 -22.19 -5.96 -4.63
N HIS A 107 -22.10 -6.83 -3.64
CA HIS A 107 -22.13 -6.43 -2.23
C HIS A 107 -20.89 -5.58 -1.82
N MET A 108 -19.73 -5.83 -2.42
CA MET A 108 -18.57 -4.95 -2.23
C MET A 108 -18.82 -3.53 -2.75
N ASN A 109 -19.50 -3.37 -3.87
CA ASN A 109 -19.88 -2.04 -4.37
C ASN A 109 -20.87 -1.34 -3.44
N GLU A 110 -21.84 -2.06 -2.87
CA GLU A 110 -22.76 -1.53 -1.85
C GLU A 110 -22.01 -1.11 -0.58
N PHE A 111 -21.05 -1.93 -0.12
CA PHE A 111 -20.18 -1.61 1.00
C PHE A 111 -19.40 -0.31 0.75
N VAL A 112 -18.75 -0.17 -0.42
CA VAL A 112 -18.01 1.03 -0.79
C VAL A 112 -18.92 2.26 -0.87
N THR A 113 -20.15 2.12 -1.37
CA THR A 113 -21.14 3.19 -1.39
C THR A 113 -21.46 3.66 0.02
N LYS A 114 -21.66 2.74 0.98
CA LYS A 114 -21.88 3.08 2.39
C LYS A 114 -20.65 3.76 3.01
N ILE A 115 -19.43 3.32 2.69
CA ILE A 115 -18.19 4.02 3.14
C ILE A 115 -18.17 5.48 2.66
N ILE A 116 -18.67 5.76 1.46
CA ILE A 116 -18.72 7.12 0.90
C ILE A 116 -19.78 7.97 1.59
N GLU A 117 -20.98 7.42 1.78
CA GLU A 117 -22.20 8.16 2.15
C GLU A 117 -22.46 8.25 3.66
N ASP A 118 -21.97 7.28 4.45
CA ASP A 118 -22.25 7.16 5.87
C ASP A 118 -20.97 7.30 6.70
N ASP A 119 -20.88 8.41 7.46
CA ASP A 119 -19.72 8.73 8.30
C ASP A 119 -19.50 7.73 9.43
N ASP A 120 -20.56 7.25 10.05
CA ASP A 120 -20.47 6.34 11.19
C ASP A 120 -20.13 4.92 10.71
N PHE A 121 -20.65 4.52 9.55
CA PHE A 121 -20.26 3.28 8.90
C PHE A 121 -18.79 3.34 8.46
N ALA A 122 -18.37 4.44 7.85
CA ALA A 122 -16.98 4.65 7.45
C ALA A 122 -16.04 4.61 8.66
N LYS A 123 -16.37 5.24 9.80
CA LYS A 123 -15.56 5.20 11.02
C LYS A 123 -15.41 3.80 11.60
N LYS A 124 -16.37 2.93 11.39
CA LYS A 124 -16.33 1.56 11.92
C LYS A 124 -15.54 0.60 11.06
N TRP A 125 -15.56 0.75 9.71
CA TRP A 125 -15.10 -0.27 8.77
C TRP A 125 -13.96 0.18 7.87
N TRP A 126 -13.25 1.24 8.19
CA TRP A 126 -12.33 1.95 7.32
C TRP A 126 -10.85 1.76 7.58
N ASP A 127 -10.49 1.32 8.77
CA ASP A 127 -9.10 1.31 9.20
C ASP A 127 -8.33 0.12 8.63
N LEU A 128 -7.32 0.44 7.83
CA LEU A 128 -6.40 -0.54 7.28
C LEU A 128 -5.24 -0.91 8.23
N GLY A 129 -5.23 -0.30 9.42
CA GLY A 129 -4.15 -0.47 10.37
C GLY A 129 -2.88 0.31 10.00
N PRO A 130 -1.71 -0.06 10.57
CA PRO A 130 -0.47 0.70 10.50
C PRO A 130 0.26 0.54 9.15
N ILE A 131 -0.40 0.93 8.06
CA ILE A 131 0.17 0.98 6.72
C ILE A 131 1.06 2.22 6.50
N TYR A 132 1.45 2.50 5.25
CA TYR A 132 2.38 3.57 4.87
C TYR A 132 2.08 4.92 5.51
N GLY A 133 0.82 5.36 5.52
CA GLY A 133 0.44 6.66 6.07
C GLY A 133 0.87 6.79 7.53
N LYS A 134 0.48 5.84 8.38
CA LYS A 134 0.88 5.82 9.79
C LYS A 134 2.40 5.72 9.95
N GLN A 135 3.05 4.82 9.21
CA GLN A 135 4.51 4.65 9.33
C GLN A 135 5.28 5.92 8.98
N TRP A 136 4.84 6.65 7.96
CA TRP A 136 5.55 7.84 7.48
C TRP A 136 5.30 9.09 8.32
N THR A 137 4.11 9.22 8.91
CA THR A 137 3.70 10.46 9.58
C THR A 137 3.50 10.34 11.09
N ALA A 138 3.32 9.13 11.61
CA ALA A 138 3.01 8.88 13.03
C ALA A 138 3.68 7.58 13.54
N TRP A 139 4.97 7.40 13.21
CA TRP A 139 5.75 6.26 13.72
C TRP A 139 5.87 6.34 15.23
N GLU A 140 5.42 5.30 15.92
CA GLU A 140 5.49 5.26 17.38
C GLU A 140 6.92 5.01 17.87
N ALA A 141 7.43 5.94 18.66
CA ALA A 141 8.74 5.81 19.31
C ALA A 141 8.61 5.06 20.66
N LYS A 142 9.74 4.55 21.16
CA LYS A 142 9.80 3.80 22.41
C LYS A 142 9.24 4.57 23.63
N ASP A 143 9.28 5.89 23.59
CA ASP A 143 8.78 6.79 24.65
C ASP A 143 7.32 7.22 24.43
N GLY A 144 6.62 6.62 23.49
CA GLY A 144 5.22 6.90 23.18
C GLY A 144 4.99 8.15 22.32
N ARG A 145 6.05 8.84 21.87
CA ARG A 145 5.90 9.95 20.93
C ARG A 145 5.65 9.44 19.52
N GLU A 146 4.89 10.17 18.76
CA GLU A 146 4.75 9.97 17.32
C GLU A 146 5.85 10.75 16.57
N ILE A 147 6.48 10.09 15.61
CA ILE A 147 7.52 10.65 14.76
C ILE A 147 6.95 10.83 13.35
N ASN A 148 6.90 12.08 12.89
CA ASN A 148 6.59 12.40 11.51
C ASN A 148 7.86 12.42 10.67
N GLN A 149 8.16 11.29 10.00
CA GLN A 149 9.36 11.13 9.17
C GLN A 149 9.33 12.08 7.95
N ILE A 150 8.14 12.33 7.37
CA ILE A 150 8.00 13.25 6.22
C ILE A 150 8.38 14.67 6.64
N GLN A 151 7.91 15.14 7.80
CA GLN A 151 8.28 16.47 8.29
C GLN A 151 9.78 16.58 8.55
N ILE A 152 10.38 15.57 9.16
CA ILE A 152 11.84 15.51 9.40
C ILE A 152 12.62 15.62 8.09
N VAL A 153 12.18 14.89 7.04
CA VAL A 153 12.83 14.96 5.72
C VAL A 153 12.69 16.36 5.11
N LEU A 154 11.51 16.99 5.19
CA LEU A 154 11.30 18.35 4.71
C LEU A 154 12.20 19.36 5.42
N ASP A 155 12.31 19.27 6.76
CA ASP A 155 13.17 20.11 7.55
C ASP A 155 14.66 19.91 7.18
N MET A 156 15.10 18.68 6.96
CA MET A 156 16.46 18.37 6.52
C MET A 156 16.73 18.90 5.12
N LEU A 157 15.80 18.76 4.18
CA LEU A 157 15.96 19.31 2.83
C LEU A 157 16.09 20.83 2.82
N GLN A 158 15.49 21.53 3.78
CA GLN A 158 15.63 22.98 3.94
C GLN A 158 16.95 23.39 4.60
N ASN A 159 17.37 22.66 5.66
CA ASN A 159 18.44 23.10 6.53
C ASN A 159 19.77 22.37 6.31
N ASP A 160 19.74 21.09 5.88
CA ASP A 160 20.92 20.23 5.64
C ASP A 160 20.62 19.23 4.51
N ARG A 161 20.48 19.74 3.29
CA ARG A 161 20.16 18.92 2.10
C ARG A 161 21.20 17.86 1.73
N ASN A 162 22.38 17.92 2.32
CA ASN A 162 23.45 16.94 2.12
C ASN A 162 23.47 15.86 3.22
N SER A 163 22.51 15.90 4.12
CA SER A 163 22.40 14.92 5.20
C SER A 163 22.22 13.50 4.65
N ARG A 164 22.99 12.57 5.17
CA ARG A 164 22.85 11.12 4.87
C ARG A 164 21.69 10.47 5.62
N ARG A 165 20.94 11.27 6.40
CA ARG A 165 19.79 10.83 7.21
C ARG A 165 18.44 11.21 6.61
N ILE A 166 18.42 11.73 5.38
CA ILE A 166 17.19 11.99 4.63
C ILE A 166 16.64 10.65 4.17
N MET A 167 15.87 9.98 5.03
CA MET A 167 15.35 8.65 4.80
C MET A 167 14.00 8.50 5.49
N VAL A 168 13.07 7.81 4.81
CA VAL A 168 11.77 7.42 5.35
C VAL A 168 11.65 5.90 5.31
N SER A 169 11.39 5.28 6.46
CA SER A 169 11.17 3.84 6.59
C SER A 169 9.68 3.53 6.65
N GLY A 170 9.22 2.57 5.85
CA GLY A 170 7.88 2.00 5.94
C GLY A 170 7.87 0.61 6.61
N TRP A 171 9.04 0.06 6.92
CA TRP A 171 9.18 -1.29 7.47
C TRP A 171 9.35 -1.26 8.98
N ASN A 172 8.22 -1.34 9.71
CA ASN A 172 8.21 -1.42 11.17
C ASN A 172 8.14 -2.88 11.61
N VAL A 173 9.27 -3.43 12.04
CA VAL A 173 9.38 -4.86 12.41
C VAL A 173 8.39 -5.25 13.52
N GLY A 174 8.11 -4.36 14.46
CA GLY A 174 7.17 -4.63 15.55
C GLY A 174 5.73 -4.79 15.09
N GLU A 175 5.30 -3.98 14.13
CA GLU A 175 3.92 -3.99 13.62
C GLU A 175 3.72 -4.95 12.44
N ILE A 176 4.76 -5.19 11.63
CA ILE A 176 4.68 -6.10 10.48
C ILE A 176 4.33 -7.52 10.90
N GLN A 177 4.91 -8.03 11.99
CA GLN A 177 4.58 -9.36 12.49
C GLN A 177 3.12 -9.45 12.92
N TRP A 178 2.60 -8.39 13.52
CA TRP A 178 1.20 -8.30 13.87
C TRP A 178 0.30 -8.25 12.63
N LEU A 179 0.62 -7.44 11.62
CA LEU A 179 -0.10 -7.38 10.34
C LEU A 179 -0.14 -8.74 9.61
N ILE A 180 0.98 -9.49 9.61
CA ILE A 180 1.07 -10.79 8.96
C ILE A 180 0.18 -11.84 9.67
N HIS A 181 0.08 -11.77 11.00
CA HIS A 181 -0.66 -12.76 11.79
C HIS A 181 -2.10 -12.36 12.10
N SER A 182 -2.42 -11.07 12.06
CA SER A 182 -3.80 -10.61 12.17
C SER A 182 -4.48 -10.77 10.81
N HIS A 183 -5.25 -11.80 10.62
CA HIS A 183 -5.97 -12.04 9.35
C HIS A 183 -6.89 -10.90 8.88
N HIS A 184 -6.98 -9.83 9.65
CA HIS A 184 -7.94 -8.73 9.53
C HIS A 184 -7.36 -7.41 9.03
N HIS A 185 -6.11 -7.36 8.53
CA HIS A 185 -5.49 -6.09 8.16
C HIS A 185 -4.90 -6.11 6.75
N ALA A 186 -4.64 -4.90 6.24
CA ALA A 186 -3.96 -4.72 4.97
C ALA A 186 -2.58 -5.41 4.95
N PRO A 187 -2.07 -5.80 3.78
CA PRO A 187 -0.77 -6.42 3.69
C PRO A 187 0.32 -5.49 4.20
N PRO A 188 1.41 -6.03 4.75
CA PRO A 188 2.56 -5.24 5.17
C PRO A 188 3.14 -4.44 4.00
N SER A 189 3.82 -3.35 4.33
CA SER A 189 4.44 -2.46 3.36
C SER A 189 5.38 -3.20 2.40
N CYS A 190 5.15 -3.07 1.08
CA CYS A 190 6.05 -3.62 0.05
C CYS A 190 7.30 -2.75 -0.12
N HIS A 191 7.19 -1.43 0.09
CA HIS A 191 8.30 -0.49 0.05
C HIS A 191 8.90 -0.36 1.44
N SER A 192 10.11 -0.88 1.64
CA SER A 192 10.75 -0.86 2.95
C SER A 192 11.23 0.54 3.34
N LEU A 193 11.82 1.28 2.40
CA LEU A 193 12.30 2.65 2.61
C LEU A 193 12.45 3.41 1.28
N PHE A 194 12.56 4.74 1.40
CA PHE A 194 13.11 5.61 0.36
C PHE A 194 14.04 6.67 0.99
N GLN A 195 14.95 7.19 0.15
CA GLN A 195 16.00 8.12 0.56
C GLN A 195 16.15 9.22 -0.50
#